data_8223b488b5d24a3203298d92ee978ed1
#
_entry.id   8223b488b5d24a3203298d92ee978ed1
#
_cell.length_a   1.000
_cell.length_b   1.000
_cell.length_c   1.000
_cell.angle_alpha   90.00
_cell.angle_beta   90.00
_cell.angle_gamma   90.00
#
_symmetry.space_group_name_H-M   'P 1'
#
loop_
_entity.id
_entity.type
_entity.pdbx_description
1 polymer ?
#
loop_
_entity_poly.entity_id
_entity_poly.type
_entity_poly.pdbx_seq_one_letter_code
_entity_poly.pdbx_strand_id
1 'polypeptide(L)'
;MSDDPEQATRRLKLKLALEDLREMKGFGTELVTVIIPPDRQVSDARQMLQNEHGQAANIKSKSTKKNVQGAIESAISSLSKYRDAGDRGIALFTGAIIVGNNKTRHITVVIDDPPQPLLSFRYRCDSKFELTQLEDMLIDKKSYGLFVIDRAEAAYGIASGKRI
;
A
#
# COMPACT_ATOMS: atom_id res chain seq x y z
N MET A 1 10.59 -14.67 21.08
CA MET A 1 10.12 -13.37 20.62
C MET A 1 8.89 -12.99 21.39
N SER A 2 8.98 -11.94 22.15
CA SER A 2 7.79 -11.40 22.78
C SER A 2 6.93 -10.76 21.69
N ASP A 3 5.74 -11.26 21.49
CA ASP A 3 4.76 -10.62 20.65
C ASP A 3 4.33 -9.34 21.39
N ASP A 4 4.90 -8.22 20.99
CA ASP A 4 4.46 -6.91 21.46
C ASP A 4 2.97 -6.76 21.09
N PRO A 5 2.07 -6.53 22.07
CA PRO A 5 0.64 -6.40 21.79
C PRO A 5 0.33 -5.29 20.77
N GLU A 6 1.10 -4.22 20.77
CA GLU A 6 0.92 -3.14 19.79
C GLU A 6 1.26 -3.62 18.39
N GLN A 7 2.32 -4.37 18.23
CA GLN A 7 2.73 -4.92 16.94
C GLN A 7 1.71 -5.93 16.43
N ALA A 8 1.20 -6.80 17.29
CA ALA A 8 0.13 -7.73 16.93
C ALA A 8 -1.14 -6.98 16.47
N THR A 9 -1.49 -5.90 17.13
CA THR A 9 -2.62 -5.06 16.75
C THR A 9 -2.42 -4.40 15.39
N ARG A 10 -1.22 -3.87 15.12
CA ARG A 10 -0.88 -3.28 13.81
C ARG A 10 -0.98 -4.31 12.69
N ARG A 11 -0.47 -5.52 12.93
CA ARG A 11 -0.55 -6.62 11.96
C ARG A 11 -1.98 -7.02 11.67
N LEU A 12 -2.82 -7.13 12.70
CA LEU A 12 -4.23 -7.48 12.53
C LEU A 12 -4.98 -6.39 11.75
N LYS A 13 -4.80 -5.13 12.10
CA LYS A 13 -5.43 -4.01 11.39
C LYS A 13 -5.02 -4.01 9.92
N LEU A 14 -3.74 -4.21 9.64
CA LEU A 14 -3.24 -4.27 8.27
C LEU A 14 -3.86 -5.45 7.51
N LYS A 15 -3.90 -6.62 8.12
CA LYS A 15 -4.49 -7.81 7.51
C LYS A 15 -5.94 -7.58 7.10
N LEU A 16 -6.75 -7.02 8.00
CA LEU A 16 -8.15 -6.73 7.72
C LEU A 16 -8.32 -5.68 6.61
N ALA A 17 -7.51 -4.63 6.64
CA ALA A 17 -7.54 -3.61 5.60
C ALA A 17 -7.14 -4.18 4.23
N LEU A 18 -6.13 -5.04 4.18
CA LEU A 18 -5.70 -5.65 2.92
C LEU A 18 -6.72 -6.64 2.37
N GLU A 19 -7.42 -7.37 3.21
CA GLU A 19 -8.51 -8.26 2.78
C GLU A 19 -9.59 -7.46 2.03
N ASP A 20 -9.98 -6.31 2.57
CA ASP A 20 -10.94 -5.43 1.91
C ASP A 20 -10.37 -4.81 0.62
N LEU A 21 -9.16 -4.29 0.67
CA LEU A 21 -8.55 -3.61 -0.47
C LEU A 21 -8.31 -4.55 -1.67
N ARG A 22 -8.01 -5.82 -1.41
CA ARG A 22 -7.81 -6.82 -2.48
C ARG A 22 -9.07 -7.07 -3.32
N GLU A 23 -10.23 -6.96 -2.71
CA GLU A 23 -11.50 -7.18 -3.38
C GLU A 23 -11.99 -5.96 -4.17
N MET A 24 -11.38 -4.79 -3.96
CA MET A 24 -11.77 -3.55 -4.60
C MET A 24 -11.21 -3.47 -6.01
N LYS A 25 -12.08 -3.10 -6.97
CA LYS A 25 -11.74 -2.93 -8.38
C LYS A 25 -12.39 -1.67 -8.94
N GLY A 26 -11.71 -1.04 -9.88
CA GLY A 26 -12.25 0.09 -10.65
C GLY A 26 -12.44 -0.27 -12.12
N PHE A 27 -13.12 0.61 -12.87
CA PHE A 27 -13.37 0.44 -14.31
C PHE A 27 -12.19 0.89 -15.15
N GLY A 28 -11.09 0.95 -14.90
CA GLY A 28 -9.93 1.40 -15.66
C GLY A 28 -8.85 1.82 -14.69
N THR A 29 -8.20 2.92 -14.95
CA THR A 29 -7.10 3.41 -14.13
C THR A 29 -7.57 4.37 -13.03
N GLU A 30 -8.69 4.08 -12.41
CA GLU A 30 -9.40 5.00 -11.52
C GLU A 30 -9.04 4.86 -10.05
N LEU A 31 -8.29 3.82 -9.69
CA LEU A 31 -7.84 3.60 -8.31
C LEU A 31 -6.41 4.12 -8.14
N VAL A 32 -6.24 5.00 -7.16
CA VAL A 32 -4.97 5.67 -6.88
C VAL A 32 -4.36 5.10 -5.61
N THR A 33 -3.12 4.66 -5.73
CA THR A 33 -2.28 4.24 -4.60
C THR A 33 -1.16 5.26 -4.42
N VAL A 34 -0.98 5.74 -3.20
CA VAL A 34 0.14 6.60 -2.82
C VAL A 34 0.81 6.00 -1.60
N ILE A 35 2.10 5.70 -1.71
CA ILE A 35 2.90 5.20 -0.59
C ILE A 35 4.04 6.17 -0.35
N ILE A 36 4.10 6.69 0.88
CA ILE A 36 5.09 7.68 1.30
C ILE A 36 5.93 7.07 2.43
N PRO A 37 7.22 6.77 2.18
CA PRO A 37 8.09 6.27 3.23
C PRO A 37 8.42 7.38 4.26
N PRO A 38 8.90 7.01 5.47
CA PRO A 38 9.13 7.99 6.53
C PRO A 38 10.18 9.05 6.21
N ASP A 39 11.10 8.78 5.30
CA ASP A 39 12.16 9.71 4.89
C ASP A 39 11.72 10.70 3.82
N ARG A 40 10.50 10.60 3.30
CA ARG A 40 9.97 11.50 2.26
C ARG A 40 9.00 12.51 2.86
N GLN A 41 9.10 13.74 2.41
CA GLN A 41 8.19 14.80 2.87
C GLN A 41 6.80 14.64 2.24
N VAL A 42 5.77 14.80 3.07
CA VAL A 42 4.36 14.76 2.63
C VAL A 42 4.07 15.91 1.66
N SER A 43 4.68 17.06 1.86
CA SER A 43 4.54 18.22 0.96
C SER A 43 4.99 17.91 -0.47
N ASP A 44 6.07 17.15 -0.63
CA ASP A 44 6.57 16.75 -1.95
C ASP A 44 5.59 15.81 -2.65
N ALA A 45 5.03 14.88 -1.91
CA ALA A 45 4.01 13.97 -2.44
C ALA A 45 2.74 14.74 -2.85
N ARG A 46 2.31 15.71 -2.06
CA ARG A 46 1.16 16.56 -2.40
C ARG A 46 1.43 17.40 -3.65
N GLN A 47 2.62 17.95 -3.78
CA GLN A 47 3.00 18.73 -4.97
C GLN A 47 3.00 17.85 -6.22
N MET A 48 3.54 16.65 -6.12
CA MET A 48 3.50 15.67 -7.22
C MET A 48 2.06 15.34 -7.60
N LEU A 49 1.19 15.11 -6.62
CA LEU A 49 -0.23 14.83 -6.87
C LEU A 49 -0.95 16.00 -7.53
N GLN A 50 -0.62 17.24 -7.19
CA GLN A 50 -1.18 18.42 -7.86
C GLN A 50 -0.78 18.44 -9.34
N ASN A 51 0.47 18.10 -9.66
CA ASN A 51 0.93 17.99 -11.04
C ASN A 51 0.20 16.87 -11.78
N GLU A 52 0.02 15.72 -11.16
CA GLU A 52 -0.71 14.59 -11.73
C GLU A 52 -2.19 14.93 -11.96
N HIS A 53 -2.82 15.70 -11.08
CA HIS A 53 -4.18 16.19 -11.25
C HIS A 53 -4.29 17.05 -12.52
N GLY A 54 -3.34 17.93 -12.74
CA GLY A 54 -3.29 18.74 -13.95
C GLY A 54 -3.13 17.90 -15.22
N GLN A 55 -2.27 16.90 -15.18
CA GLN A 55 -2.05 16.00 -16.32
C GLN A 55 -3.27 15.11 -16.59
N ALA A 56 -4.02 14.74 -15.58
CA ALA A 56 -5.24 13.94 -15.71
C ALA A 56 -6.32 14.68 -16.52
N ALA A 57 -6.24 16.00 -16.67
CA ALA A 57 -7.14 16.77 -17.53
C ALA A 57 -7.06 16.34 -19.01
N ASN A 58 -5.95 15.70 -19.42
CA ASN A 58 -5.73 15.18 -20.77
C ASN A 58 -6.39 13.83 -21.04
N ILE A 59 -6.98 13.18 -20.04
CA ILE A 59 -7.69 11.92 -20.20
C ILE A 59 -8.91 12.11 -21.08
N LYS A 60 -9.03 11.31 -22.16
CA LYS A 60 -10.07 11.45 -23.16
C LYS A 60 -11.47 11.09 -22.65
N SER A 61 -11.59 10.01 -21.86
CA SER A 61 -12.87 9.61 -21.27
C SER A 61 -13.26 10.57 -20.15
N LYS A 62 -14.41 11.20 -20.28
CA LYS A 62 -14.92 12.16 -19.28
C LYS A 62 -15.15 11.50 -17.92
N SER A 63 -15.69 10.28 -17.90
CA SER A 63 -15.96 9.55 -16.66
C SER A 63 -14.65 9.13 -15.99
N THR A 64 -13.71 8.61 -16.74
CA THR A 64 -12.40 8.24 -16.23
C THR A 64 -11.65 9.47 -15.69
N LYS A 65 -11.65 10.56 -16.45
CA LYS A 65 -11.03 11.83 -16.02
C LYS A 65 -11.61 12.31 -14.69
N LYS A 66 -12.94 12.36 -14.59
CA LYS A 66 -13.62 12.79 -13.36
C LYS A 66 -13.22 11.91 -12.17
N ASN A 67 -13.21 10.59 -12.35
CA ASN A 67 -12.89 9.66 -11.28
C ASN A 67 -11.40 9.71 -10.87
N VAL A 68 -10.49 9.83 -11.83
CA VAL A 68 -9.05 9.97 -11.55
C VAL A 68 -8.79 11.30 -10.85
N GLN A 69 -9.30 12.41 -11.36
CA GLN A 69 -9.13 13.72 -10.71
C GLN A 69 -9.74 13.74 -9.31
N GLY A 70 -10.92 13.16 -9.13
CA GLY A 70 -11.57 13.05 -7.83
C GLY A 70 -10.74 12.20 -6.84
N ALA A 71 -10.15 11.11 -7.30
CA ALA A 71 -9.26 10.29 -6.48
C ALA A 71 -8.01 11.06 -6.06
N ILE A 72 -7.38 11.78 -6.97
CA ILE A 72 -6.20 12.60 -6.67
C ILE A 72 -6.55 13.72 -5.69
N GLU A 73 -7.68 14.40 -5.87
CA GLU A 73 -8.17 15.43 -4.95
C GLU A 73 -8.37 14.87 -3.53
N SER A 74 -8.97 13.68 -3.43
CA SER A 74 -9.15 13.00 -2.15
C SER A 74 -7.81 12.63 -1.51
N ALA A 75 -6.83 12.21 -2.30
CA ALA A 75 -5.48 11.93 -1.82
C ALA A 75 -4.82 13.19 -1.27
N ILE A 76 -4.87 14.29 -2.00
CA ILE A 76 -4.32 15.58 -1.56
C ILE A 76 -5.00 16.04 -0.27
N SER A 77 -6.33 15.97 -0.21
CA SER A 77 -7.09 16.36 0.97
C SER A 77 -6.73 15.52 2.19
N SER A 78 -6.61 14.21 2.02
CA SER A 78 -6.23 13.30 3.11
C SER A 78 -4.81 13.58 3.59
N LEU A 79 -3.86 13.80 2.69
CA LEU A 79 -2.48 14.10 3.05
C LEU A 79 -2.32 15.47 3.70
N SER A 80 -3.21 16.41 3.46
CA SER A 80 -3.17 17.74 4.10
C SER A 80 -3.34 17.69 5.62
N LYS A 81 -3.88 16.59 6.15
CA LYS A 81 -4.03 16.35 7.58
C LYS A 81 -2.73 15.93 8.26
N TYR A 82 -1.72 15.59 7.49
CA TYR A 82 -0.44 15.10 8.00
C TYR A 82 0.64 16.15 7.83
N ARG A 83 1.37 16.42 8.90
CA ARG A 83 2.53 17.29 8.88
C ARG A 83 3.74 16.58 8.26
N ASP A 84 3.92 15.32 8.62
CA ASP A 84 5.00 14.47 8.14
C ASP A 84 4.49 13.02 7.98
N ALA A 85 5.34 12.17 7.45
CA ALA A 85 5.00 10.77 7.23
C ALA A 85 5.11 9.90 8.49
N GLY A 86 5.56 10.47 9.60
CA GLY A 86 5.80 9.72 10.84
C GLY A 86 6.97 8.76 10.73
N ASP A 87 7.09 7.87 11.71
CA ASP A 87 8.20 6.92 11.76
C ASP A 87 8.06 5.74 10.81
N ARG A 88 6.86 5.51 10.28
CA ARG A 88 6.53 4.32 9.48
C ARG A 88 6.01 4.63 8.09
N GLY A 89 5.76 5.89 7.79
CA GLY A 89 5.22 6.31 6.51
C GLY A 89 3.70 6.26 6.45
N ILE A 90 3.16 6.60 5.29
CA ILE A 90 1.72 6.65 5.02
C ILE A 90 1.44 5.89 3.73
N ALA A 91 0.48 4.96 3.77
CA ALA A 91 -0.10 4.34 2.60
C ALA A 91 -1.54 4.80 2.43
N LEU A 92 -1.88 5.28 1.24
CA LEU A 92 -3.19 5.85 0.94
C LEU A 92 -3.75 5.21 -0.32
N PHE A 93 -5.01 4.81 -0.23
CA PHE A 93 -5.74 4.13 -1.30
C PHE A 93 -7.07 4.85 -1.49
N THR A 94 -7.33 5.34 -2.70
CA THR A 94 -8.54 6.10 -2.95
C THR A 94 -8.99 5.97 -4.40
N GLY A 95 -10.29 6.10 -4.62
CA GLY A 95 -10.87 6.08 -5.94
C GLY A 95 -12.29 5.53 -5.97
N ALA A 96 -12.84 5.44 -7.17
CA ALA A 96 -14.18 4.94 -7.43
C ALA A 96 -14.13 3.41 -7.62
N ILE A 97 -14.61 2.67 -6.64
CA ILE A 97 -14.67 1.19 -6.69
C ILE A 97 -16.02 0.72 -7.21
N ILE A 98 -16.02 -0.42 -7.88
CA ILE A 98 -17.24 -1.07 -8.36
C ILE A 98 -17.93 -1.75 -7.16
N VAL A 99 -19.23 -1.43 -6.96
CA VAL A 99 -20.01 -1.96 -5.84
C VAL A 99 -21.23 -2.78 -6.28
N GLY A 100 -21.17 -3.38 -7.44
CA GLY A 100 -22.23 -4.20 -8.02
C GLY A 100 -23.08 -3.43 -9.04
N ASN A 101 -23.73 -4.13 -9.96
CA ASN A 101 -24.60 -3.58 -11.01
C ASN A 101 -24.00 -2.38 -11.77
N ASN A 102 -22.68 -2.40 -12.01
CA ASN A 102 -21.93 -1.31 -12.67
C ASN A 102 -22.02 0.04 -11.95
N LYS A 103 -22.35 0.04 -10.66
CA LYS A 103 -22.31 1.24 -9.81
C LYS A 103 -20.95 1.39 -9.17
N THR A 104 -20.55 2.62 -8.92
CA THR A 104 -19.30 2.92 -8.24
C THR A 104 -19.55 3.69 -6.95
N ARG A 105 -18.62 3.52 -6.01
CA ARG A 105 -18.59 4.28 -4.76
C ARG A 105 -17.18 4.78 -4.55
N HIS A 106 -17.04 6.06 -4.25
CA HIS A 106 -15.74 6.64 -3.90
C HIS A 106 -15.35 6.23 -2.50
N ILE A 107 -14.13 5.69 -2.35
CA ILE A 107 -13.57 5.32 -1.03
C ILE A 107 -12.20 5.95 -0.84
N THR A 108 -11.82 6.11 0.42
CA THR A 108 -10.46 6.51 0.82
C THR A 108 -10.07 5.71 2.05
N VAL A 109 -8.94 5.03 1.98
CA VAL A 109 -8.37 4.25 3.08
C VAL A 109 -6.95 4.75 3.31
N VAL A 110 -6.63 5.10 4.56
CA VAL A 110 -5.29 5.55 4.96
C VAL A 110 -4.74 4.59 6.01
N ILE A 111 -3.52 4.12 5.78
CA ILE A 111 -2.77 3.30 6.73
C ILE A 111 -1.53 4.11 7.12
N ASP A 112 -1.53 4.66 8.32
CA ASP A 112 -0.48 5.54 8.83
C ASP A 112 0.34 4.94 9.98
N ASP A 113 -0.01 3.74 10.40
CA ASP A 113 0.70 3.01 11.45
C ASP A 113 0.89 1.53 11.07
N PRO A 114 1.58 1.25 9.94
CA PRO A 114 1.83 -0.13 9.54
C PRO A 114 2.79 -0.84 10.51
N PRO A 115 2.82 -2.18 10.51
CA PRO A 115 3.70 -2.94 11.41
C PRO A 115 5.19 -2.69 11.20
N GLN A 116 5.58 -2.30 9.99
CA GLN A 116 6.96 -1.99 9.62
C GLN A 116 7.00 -0.70 8.83
N PRO A 117 8.13 0.02 8.82
CA PRO A 117 8.26 1.21 7.98
C PRO A 117 8.10 0.87 6.49
N LEU A 118 7.40 1.74 5.78
CA LEU A 118 7.32 1.68 4.33
C LEU A 118 8.70 2.01 3.74
N LEU A 119 9.09 1.32 2.67
CA LEU A 119 10.47 1.34 2.17
C LEU A 119 10.67 2.31 1.01
N SER A 120 9.68 2.43 0.12
CA SER A 120 9.83 3.22 -1.09
C SER A 120 8.56 3.98 -1.43
N PHE A 121 8.76 5.16 -2.04
CA PHE A 121 7.65 5.94 -2.57
C PHE A 121 7.01 5.24 -3.76
N ARG A 122 5.68 5.25 -3.80
CA ARG A 122 4.89 4.76 -4.94
C ARG A 122 3.72 5.69 -5.21
N TYR A 123 3.50 5.95 -6.48
CA TYR A 123 2.27 6.53 -6.99
C TYR A 123 1.82 5.69 -8.17
N ARG A 124 0.59 5.24 -8.15
CA ARG A 124 0.04 4.41 -9.22
C ARG A 124 -1.45 4.64 -9.39
N CYS A 125 -1.88 4.74 -10.66
CA CYS A 125 -3.28 4.70 -11.07
C CYS A 125 -3.52 3.40 -11.83
N ASP A 126 -4.44 2.58 -11.34
CA ASP A 126 -4.74 1.28 -11.95
C ASP A 126 -6.18 0.87 -11.63
N SER A 127 -6.63 -0.23 -12.20
CA SER A 127 -7.93 -0.84 -11.87
C SER A 127 -7.93 -1.57 -10.52
N LYS A 128 -6.76 -1.75 -9.91
CA LYS A 128 -6.57 -2.35 -8.59
C LYS A 128 -5.57 -1.53 -7.80
N PHE A 129 -5.66 -1.63 -6.48
CA PHE A 129 -4.67 -1.00 -5.59
C PHE A 129 -3.35 -1.77 -5.58
N GLU A 130 -2.25 -1.05 -5.49
CA GLU A 130 -0.91 -1.61 -5.34
C GLU A 130 -0.66 -1.94 -3.86
N LEU A 131 -0.62 -3.21 -3.50
CA LEU A 131 -0.58 -3.66 -2.10
C LEU A 131 0.73 -4.35 -1.71
N THR A 132 1.66 -4.51 -2.64
CA THR A 132 2.83 -5.38 -2.50
C THR A 132 3.66 -5.07 -1.25
N GLN A 133 4.00 -3.80 -0.99
CA GLN A 133 4.82 -3.45 0.17
C GLN A 133 4.13 -3.81 1.50
N LEU A 134 2.81 -3.63 1.56
CA LEU A 134 2.04 -3.94 2.77
C LEU A 134 1.82 -5.44 2.93
N GLU A 135 1.59 -6.15 1.84
CA GLU A 135 1.46 -7.61 1.87
C GLU A 135 2.75 -8.27 2.37
N ASP A 136 3.90 -7.76 1.94
CA ASP A 136 5.21 -8.27 2.37
C ASP A 136 5.41 -8.15 3.89
N MET A 137 4.79 -7.17 4.53
CA MET A 137 4.86 -7.00 5.99
C MET A 137 4.13 -8.11 6.76
N LEU A 138 3.20 -8.80 6.12
CA LEU A 138 2.43 -9.88 6.75
C LEU A 138 3.03 -11.27 6.51
N ILE A 139 4.05 -11.36 5.67
CA ILE A 139 4.74 -12.64 5.44
C ILE A 139 5.55 -12.98 6.70
N ASP A 140 5.25 -14.13 7.28
CA ASP A 140 6.03 -14.65 8.40
C ASP A 140 7.41 -15.04 7.92
N LYS A 141 8.39 -14.24 8.31
CA LYS A 141 9.80 -14.54 8.07
C LYS A 141 10.30 -15.53 9.09
N LYS A 142 9.77 -16.74 9.08
CA LYS A 142 10.35 -17.83 9.86
C LYS A 142 11.65 -18.24 9.20
N SER A 143 12.74 -18.17 9.96
CA SER A 143 14.03 -18.71 9.55
C SER A 143 14.16 -20.13 10.07
N TYR A 144 14.51 -21.05 9.18
CA TYR A 144 14.72 -22.45 9.53
C TYR A 144 16.20 -22.77 9.41
N GLY A 145 16.80 -23.26 10.49
CA GLY A 145 18.14 -23.87 10.43
C GLY A 145 18.03 -25.24 9.77
N LEU A 146 18.71 -25.42 8.66
CA LEU A 146 18.83 -26.70 7.99
C LEU A 146 20.19 -27.33 8.34
N PHE A 147 20.16 -28.52 8.90
CA PHE A 147 21.36 -29.22 9.29
C PHE A 147 21.36 -30.62 8.67
N VAL A 148 22.33 -30.86 7.80
CA VAL A 148 22.49 -32.13 7.12
C VAL A 148 23.84 -32.73 7.55
N ILE A 149 23.79 -33.92 8.13
CA ILE A 149 25.01 -34.67 8.57
C ILE A 149 25.08 -35.96 7.76
N ASP A 150 26.21 -36.18 7.12
CA ASP A 150 26.58 -37.46 6.53
C ASP A 150 27.84 -38.01 7.27
N ARG A 151 28.18 -39.28 7.03
CA ARG A 151 29.35 -39.91 7.66
C ARG A 151 30.65 -39.16 7.38
N ALA A 152 30.74 -38.45 6.26
CA ALA A 152 31.93 -37.74 5.82
C ALA A 152 31.83 -36.24 5.92
N GLU A 153 30.63 -35.68 5.94
CA GLU A 153 30.41 -34.22 5.82
C GLU A 153 29.25 -33.75 6.68
N ALA A 154 29.37 -32.53 7.17
CA ALA A 154 28.26 -31.81 7.75
C ALA A 154 28.05 -30.49 7.00
N ALA A 155 26.82 -30.20 6.63
CA ALA A 155 26.46 -28.94 6.00
C ALA A 155 25.25 -28.35 6.72
N TYR A 156 25.22 -27.03 6.83
CA TYR A 156 24.03 -26.36 7.30
C TYR A 156 23.70 -25.16 6.42
N GLY A 157 22.44 -24.80 6.37
CA GLY A 157 21.96 -23.64 5.67
C GLY A 157 20.81 -23.00 6.41
N ILE A 158 20.43 -21.80 6.00
CA ILE A 158 19.29 -21.09 6.55
C ILE A 158 18.31 -20.78 5.42
N ALA A 159 17.06 -21.21 5.61
CA ALA A 159 15.97 -20.86 4.73
C ALA A 159 15.10 -19.80 5.40
N SER A 160 14.74 -18.74 4.67
CA SER A 160 13.92 -17.64 5.18
C SER A 160 12.96 -17.15 4.12
N GLY A 161 11.68 -17.00 4.48
CA GLY A 161 10.65 -16.55 3.57
C GLY A 161 10.37 -17.52 2.43
N LYS A 162 10.19 -17.00 1.22
CA LYS A 162 9.94 -17.79 0.01
C LYS A 162 11.22 -18.18 -0.78
N ARG A 163 12.37 -17.76 -0.29
CA ARG A 163 13.65 -18.04 -0.93
C ARG A 163 14.48 -18.97 -0.05
N ILE A 164 14.99 -19.99 -0.65
CA ILE A 164 15.90 -20.93 -0.04
C ILE A 164 17.28 -20.71 -0.66
#